data_7aadd49b6cb577e6aff4867c283c3fc5
#
_entry.id   7aadd49b6cb577e6aff4867c283c3fc5
#
_cell.length_a   1.000
_cell.length_b   1.000
_cell.length_c   1.000
_cell.angle_alpha   90.00
_cell.angle_beta   90.00
_cell.angle_gamma   90.00
#
_symmetry.space_group_name_H-M   'P 1'
#
loop_
_entity.id
_entity.type
_entity.pdbx_description
1 polymer ?
#
loop_
_entity_poly.entity_id
_entity_poly.type
_entity_poly.pdbx_seq_one_letter_code
_entity_poly.pdbx_strand_id
1 'polypeptide(L)'
;MNTRHSTTATANGSVAELKLAVSDTGVTHAVHHAHDAPPNAAPHSPRLRWRRFAIVTAVVATIAYQGTLRRPTGPDAGTWFHVPAATAQDGNDTLRIGTFNMHGGKGVDGVRDLTRIAETLRGLDFAGLNEVHGGVPFRGEDQAAALGQQLGMPWLYAPTEQRWWCDRFGNGALSNLPVTSWQRIPLARAHGKSYRNAVLVRAEHQGKPVNIVVTHLDRSDDRERVEQLRTVGELFLALESPAILLGDLNTDDTEPALRKLLDAPGVHDPLRDRLGDGAPRRIDWILVRGLETIDAGIVNRGDSDHPHVLVELAWPEE
;
A
#
# COMPACT_ATOMS: atom_id res chain seq x y z
N MET A 1 54.83 -1.17 18.62
CA MET A 1 54.80 -1.99 19.85
C MET A 1 53.57 -2.82 19.79
N ASN A 2 53.74 -4.04 19.32
CA ASN A 2 53.57 -5.32 20.00
C ASN A 2 52.15 -5.57 20.55
N THR A 3 51.42 -6.64 20.30
CA THR A 3 51.73 -8.02 19.83
C THR A 3 50.44 -8.72 19.47
N ARG A 4 50.56 -9.65 18.52
CA ARG A 4 49.58 -10.68 18.06
C ARG A 4 49.24 -11.65 19.20
N HIS A 5 48.02 -12.28 19.15
CA HIS A 5 47.93 -13.73 19.34
C HIS A 5 46.76 -14.32 18.57
N SER A 6 47.14 -15.22 17.69
CA SER A 6 46.36 -16.24 16.97
C SER A 6 46.23 -17.47 17.86
N THR A 7 45.08 -18.15 17.84
CA THR A 7 45.00 -19.55 18.30
C THR A 7 44.05 -20.33 17.39
N THR A 8 44.66 -21.20 16.59
CA THR A 8 44.05 -22.31 15.87
C THR A 8 43.90 -23.49 16.80
N ALA A 9 42.79 -24.18 16.76
CA ALA A 9 42.59 -25.50 17.35
C ALA A 9 42.11 -26.49 16.29
N THR A 10 43.01 -27.40 15.95
CA THR A 10 42.78 -28.63 15.19
C THR A 10 42.31 -29.72 16.13
N ALA A 11 41.26 -30.48 15.73
CA ALA A 11 40.86 -31.71 16.39
C ALA A 11 41.02 -32.89 15.41
N ASN A 12 41.93 -33.78 15.73
CA ASN A 12 42.19 -35.06 15.07
C ASN A 12 41.14 -36.09 15.48
N GLY A 13 40.54 -36.75 14.51
CA GLY A 13 39.72 -37.96 14.69
C GLY A 13 40.52 -39.24 14.59
N SER A 14 40.40 -40.09 15.58
CA SER A 14 41.04 -41.38 15.72
C SER A 14 40.31 -42.46 14.92
N VAL A 15 41.03 -43.18 14.07
CA VAL A 15 40.60 -44.38 13.38
C VAL A 15 40.91 -45.59 14.32
N ALA A 16 39.89 -46.37 14.66
CA ALA A 16 40.05 -47.61 15.40
C ALA A 16 40.24 -48.80 14.42
N GLU A 17 41.40 -49.38 14.46
CA GLU A 17 41.77 -50.60 13.78
C GLU A 17 41.25 -51.82 14.53
N LEU A 18 40.45 -52.67 13.90
CA LEU A 18 39.97 -53.94 14.47
C LEU A 18 40.89 -55.09 13.99
N LYS A 19 41.71 -55.65 14.89
CA LYS A 19 42.50 -56.83 14.66
C LYS A 19 41.66 -58.12 14.73
N LEU A 20 41.70 -58.92 13.66
CA LEU A 20 41.17 -60.27 13.62
C LEU A 20 42.13 -61.21 14.40
N ALA A 21 41.58 -61.95 15.32
CA ALA A 21 42.22 -63.11 15.90
C ALA A 21 41.61 -64.36 15.25
N VAL A 22 42.46 -65.15 14.58
CA VAL A 22 42.12 -66.49 14.07
C VAL A 22 42.36 -67.49 15.15
N SER A 23 41.36 -68.30 15.50
CA SER A 23 41.57 -69.55 16.25
C SER A 23 40.81 -70.65 15.51
N ASP A 24 41.59 -71.62 15.14
CA ASP A 24 41.29 -72.83 14.41
C ASP A 24 40.72 -73.88 15.38
N THR A 25 39.49 -74.33 15.18
CA THR A 25 39.03 -75.68 15.61
C THR A 25 37.79 -76.02 14.77
N GLY A 26 37.96 -76.99 13.90
CA GLY A 26 36.93 -77.53 13.03
C GLY A 26 35.86 -78.33 13.76
N VAL A 27 34.59 -78.03 13.45
CA VAL A 27 33.48 -78.99 13.45
C VAL A 27 32.47 -78.53 12.43
N THR A 28 32.31 -79.27 11.36
CA THR A 28 31.30 -79.06 10.32
C THR A 28 29.94 -79.54 10.83
N HIS A 29 29.02 -78.62 11.11
CA HIS A 29 27.58 -78.85 11.14
C HIS A 29 26.93 -77.96 10.11
N ALA A 30 26.37 -78.60 9.08
CA ALA A 30 25.55 -77.90 8.09
C ALA A 30 24.22 -77.54 8.76
N VAL A 31 24.07 -76.29 9.06
CA VAL A 31 22.78 -75.70 9.45
C VAL A 31 22.18 -75.03 8.21
N HIS A 32 21.12 -75.62 7.71
CA HIS A 32 20.26 -74.97 6.72
C HIS A 32 19.65 -73.69 7.33
N HIS A 33 20.25 -72.55 7.04
CA HIS A 33 19.58 -71.29 7.25
C HIS A 33 18.59 -71.07 6.10
N ALA A 34 17.30 -71.23 6.40
CA ALA A 34 16.26 -70.66 5.55
C ALA A 34 16.46 -69.14 5.50
N HIS A 35 16.81 -68.63 4.34
CA HIS A 35 16.76 -67.16 4.08
C HIS A 35 15.29 -66.77 4.10
N ASP A 36 14.84 -66.19 5.22
CA ASP A 36 13.62 -65.39 5.22
C ASP A 36 13.84 -64.18 4.33
N ALA A 37 13.29 -64.22 3.13
CA ALA A 37 13.22 -63.09 2.25
C ALA A 37 12.38 -62.02 2.97
N PRO A 38 12.81 -60.75 2.95
CA PRO A 38 12.02 -59.68 3.54
C PRO A 38 10.62 -59.64 2.88
N PRO A 39 9.55 -59.38 3.66
CA PRO A 39 8.19 -59.38 3.14
C PRO A 39 8.14 -58.43 1.92
N ASN A 40 7.74 -58.95 0.76
CA ASN A 40 7.51 -58.19 -0.44
C ASN A 40 6.65 -57.00 -0.12
N ALA A 41 7.26 -55.79 -0.14
CA ALA A 41 6.50 -54.53 -0.13
C ALA A 41 5.54 -54.61 -1.30
N ALA A 42 4.25 -54.68 -1.02
CA ALA A 42 3.20 -54.72 -2.03
C ALA A 42 3.42 -53.58 -3.03
N PRO A 43 3.45 -53.82 -4.35
CA PRO A 43 3.67 -52.77 -5.34
C PRO A 43 2.51 -51.79 -5.21
N HIS A 44 2.82 -50.55 -4.83
CA HIS A 44 1.84 -49.46 -4.80
C HIS A 44 1.21 -49.36 -6.18
N SER A 45 -0.11 -49.62 -6.24
CA SER A 45 -0.82 -49.71 -7.52
C SER A 45 -0.61 -48.40 -8.30
N PRO A 46 -0.24 -48.43 -9.59
CA PRO A 46 -0.04 -47.21 -10.38
C PRO A 46 -1.24 -46.28 -10.36
N ARG A 47 -2.46 -46.84 -10.24
CA ARG A 47 -3.72 -46.10 -10.11
C ARG A 47 -3.75 -45.18 -8.88
N LEU A 48 -3.17 -45.57 -7.76
CA LEU A 48 -3.13 -44.76 -6.54
C LEU A 48 -2.15 -43.59 -6.69
N ARG A 49 -1.03 -43.77 -7.38
CA ARG A 49 -0.05 -42.73 -7.69
C ARG A 49 -0.66 -41.68 -8.63
N TRP A 50 -1.37 -42.09 -9.70
CA TRP A 50 -2.07 -41.19 -10.62
C TRP A 50 -3.19 -40.42 -9.94
N ARG A 51 -3.97 -41.03 -9.05
CA ARG A 51 -4.99 -40.32 -8.26
C ARG A 51 -4.37 -39.25 -7.35
N ARG A 52 -3.30 -39.57 -6.65
CA ARG A 52 -2.58 -38.57 -5.83
C ARG A 52 -2.02 -37.45 -6.66
N PHE A 53 -1.42 -37.72 -7.80
CA PHE A 53 -0.92 -36.72 -8.73
C PHE A 53 -2.06 -35.82 -9.25
N ALA A 54 -3.17 -36.39 -9.67
CA ALA A 54 -4.33 -35.63 -10.14
C ALA A 54 -4.92 -34.70 -9.04
N ILE A 55 -4.99 -35.20 -7.78
CA ILE A 55 -5.45 -34.38 -6.65
C ILE A 55 -4.49 -33.21 -6.40
N VAL A 56 -3.18 -33.48 -6.35
CA VAL A 56 -2.17 -32.43 -6.14
C VAL A 56 -2.25 -31.39 -7.24
N THR A 57 -2.34 -31.83 -8.51
CA THR A 57 -2.46 -30.91 -9.65
C THR A 57 -3.73 -30.07 -9.57
N ALA A 58 -4.87 -30.67 -9.21
CA ALA A 58 -6.12 -29.94 -9.02
C ALA A 58 -6.03 -28.91 -7.88
N VAL A 59 -5.42 -29.28 -6.76
CA VAL A 59 -5.20 -28.38 -5.63
C VAL A 59 -4.29 -27.20 -6.03
N VAL A 60 -3.17 -27.49 -6.70
CA VAL A 60 -2.25 -26.43 -7.18
C VAL A 60 -2.95 -25.52 -8.19
N ALA A 61 -3.71 -26.08 -9.13
CA ALA A 61 -4.47 -25.29 -10.10
C ALA A 61 -5.52 -24.42 -9.42
N THR A 62 -6.22 -24.95 -8.40
CA THR A 62 -7.19 -24.19 -7.61
C THR A 62 -6.52 -23.04 -6.85
N ILE A 63 -5.40 -23.31 -6.18
CA ILE A 63 -4.64 -22.27 -5.48
C ILE A 63 -4.17 -21.19 -6.46
N ALA A 64 -3.61 -21.61 -7.60
CA ALA A 64 -3.19 -20.68 -8.64
C ALA A 64 -4.36 -19.83 -9.16
N TYR A 65 -5.50 -20.45 -9.46
CA TYR A 65 -6.71 -19.73 -9.88
C TYR A 65 -7.19 -18.75 -8.81
N GLN A 66 -7.31 -19.19 -7.55
CA GLN A 66 -7.73 -18.34 -6.43
C GLN A 66 -6.77 -17.18 -6.20
N GLY A 67 -5.46 -17.41 -6.38
CA GLY A 67 -4.46 -16.36 -6.29
C GLY A 67 -4.58 -15.29 -7.38
N THR A 68 -5.06 -15.65 -8.58
CA THR A 68 -5.25 -14.66 -9.67
C THR A 68 -6.46 -13.77 -9.48
N LEU A 69 -7.42 -14.16 -8.63
CA LEU A 69 -8.62 -13.37 -8.38
C LEU A 69 -8.28 -12.09 -7.63
N ARG A 70 -8.84 -10.99 -8.12
CA ARG A 70 -8.86 -9.73 -7.36
C ARG A 70 -9.94 -9.80 -6.30
N ARG A 71 -9.62 -9.43 -5.09
CA ARG A 71 -10.54 -9.39 -3.95
C ARG A 71 -10.52 -8.00 -3.34
N PRO A 72 -11.69 -7.45 -2.96
CA PRO A 72 -11.73 -6.18 -2.25
C PRO A 72 -11.08 -6.32 -0.88
N THR A 73 -10.48 -5.26 -0.40
CA THR A 73 -10.17 -5.09 1.01
C THR A 73 -11.43 -4.58 1.73
N GLY A 74 -11.66 -5.09 2.94
CA GLY A 74 -12.78 -4.65 3.78
C GLY A 74 -12.55 -3.27 4.42
N PRO A 75 -13.51 -2.81 5.23
CA PRO A 75 -13.30 -1.66 6.10
C PRO A 75 -12.18 -1.93 7.10
N ASP A 76 -11.48 -0.89 7.51
CA ASP A 76 -10.38 -0.96 8.47
C ASP A 76 -10.28 0.40 9.17
N ALA A 77 -9.65 0.43 10.36
CA ALA A 77 -9.43 1.65 11.11
C ALA A 77 -8.26 1.47 12.06
N GLY A 78 -7.62 2.55 12.44
CA GLY A 78 -6.49 2.48 13.37
C GLY A 78 -5.75 3.78 13.53
N THR A 79 -4.53 3.63 13.99
CA THR A 79 -3.54 4.69 14.12
C THR A 79 -2.43 4.50 13.09
N TRP A 80 -1.69 5.57 12.83
CA TRP A 80 -0.53 5.52 11.94
C TRP A 80 0.55 4.59 12.48
N PHE A 81 1.28 3.94 11.57
CA PHE A 81 2.55 3.30 11.93
C PHE A 81 3.60 4.39 12.14
N HIS A 82 4.21 4.41 13.33
CA HIS A 82 5.19 5.43 13.65
C HIS A 82 6.49 5.23 12.88
N VAL A 83 6.91 6.27 12.14
CA VAL A 83 8.32 6.61 12.05
C VAL A 83 8.67 7.33 13.36
N PRO A 84 9.83 7.06 14.00
CA PRO A 84 10.22 7.79 15.20
C PRO A 84 10.08 9.29 14.94
N ALA A 85 9.46 9.97 15.88
CA ALA A 85 9.05 11.34 15.79
C ALA A 85 10.10 12.19 15.06
N ALA A 86 9.82 12.59 13.86
CA ALA A 86 10.41 13.76 13.30
C ALA A 86 9.81 14.93 14.05
N THR A 87 10.64 15.66 14.69
CA THR A 87 10.58 17.07 15.09
C THR A 87 9.18 17.70 15.11
N ALA A 88 8.88 18.28 16.26
CA ALA A 88 7.80 19.25 16.43
C ALA A 88 7.66 20.13 15.17
N GLN A 89 6.44 20.25 14.67
CA GLN A 89 6.13 21.20 13.63
C GLN A 89 6.68 22.57 13.98
N ASP A 90 7.47 23.14 13.11
CA ASP A 90 7.69 24.56 13.10
C ASP A 90 6.30 25.20 13.06
N GLY A 91 6.02 26.13 13.97
CA GLY A 91 4.72 26.77 14.15
C GLY A 91 4.33 27.63 12.95
N ASN A 92 4.09 26.97 11.82
CA ASN A 92 3.61 27.61 10.62
C ASN A 92 2.09 27.80 10.79
N ASP A 93 1.63 29.02 10.62
CA ASP A 93 0.21 29.36 10.76
C ASP A 93 -0.65 28.80 9.62
N THR A 94 -0.01 28.30 8.57
CA THR A 94 -0.65 27.74 7.37
C THR A 94 -0.50 26.23 7.28
N LEU A 95 -1.45 25.58 6.61
CA LEU A 95 -1.53 24.14 6.39
C LEU A 95 -1.27 23.81 4.92
N ARG A 96 -0.19 23.14 4.62
CA ARG A 96 0.24 22.77 3.26
C ARG A 96 -0.20 21.34 2.93
N ILE A 97 -1.15 21.21 2.03
CA ILE A 97 -1.80 19.94 1.65
C ILE A 97 -1.51 19.65 0.17
N GLY A 98 -1.21 18.40 -0.16
CA GLY A 98 -1.05 17.94 -1.54
C GLY A 98 -1.84 16.68 -1.86
N THR A 99 -2.22 16.53 -3.13
CA THR A 99 -2.70 15.27 -3.69
C THR A 99 -1.91 14.88 -4.90
N PHE A 100 -1.56 13.60 -5.02
CA PHE A 100 -0.77 13.11 -6.13
C PHE A 100 -1.12 11.66 -6.50
N ASN A 101 -1.66 11.48 -7.70
CA ASN A 101 -1.69 10.15 -8.31
C ASN A 101 -0.27 9.86 -8.83
N MET A 102 0.46 8.99 -8.10
CA MET A 102 1.88 8.75 -8.33
C MET A 102 2.17 7.65 -9.37
N HIS A 103 1.15 7.07 -10.00
CA HIS A 103 1.27 6.02 -11.01
C HIS A 103 2.23 4.88 -10.58
N GLY A 104 2.15 4.45 -9.33
CA GLY A 104 3.07 3.47 -8.74
C GLY A 104 4.53 3.91 -8.79
N GLY A 105 4.82 5.21 -8.73
CA GLY A 105 6.15 5.82 -8.80
C GLY A 105 6.75 5.86 -10.20
N LYS A 106 5.95 5.65 -11.25
CA LYS A 106 6.41 5.60 -12.64
C LYS A 106 6.19 6.95 -13.34
N GLY A 107 7.26 7.59 -13.73
CA GLY A 107 7.22 8.83 -14.49
C GLY A 107 6.80 8.66 -15.96
N VAL A 108 6.58 9.78 -16.65
CA VAL A 108 6.26 9.81 -18.10
C VAL A 108 7.37 9.20 -18.95
N ASP A 109 8.60 9.17 -18.44
CA ASP A 109 9.76 8.52 -19.05
C ASP A 109 9.74 6.97 -18.91
N GLY A 110 8.74 6.43 -18.21
CA GLY A 110 8.60 5.00 -17.94
C GLY A 110 9.47 4.48 -16.80
N VAL A 111 10.29 5.32 -16.17
CA VAL A 111 11.18 4.95 -15.07
C VAL A 111 10.43 5.04 -13.74
N ARG A 112 10.61 4.04 -12.87
CA ARG A 112 10.11 4.08 -11.49
C ARG A 112 11.17 4.67 -10.58
N ASP A 113 10.82 5.77 -9.91
CA ASP A 113 11.72 6.46 -9.01
C ASP A 113 10.94 7.18 -7.89
N LEU A 114 10.93 6.57 -6.71
CA LEU A 114 10.25 7.16 -5.55
C LEU A 114 10.99 8.38 -5.00
N THR A 115 12.27 8.57 -5.32
CA THR A 115 13.01 9.76 -4.89
C THR A 115 12.45 11.02 -5.54
N ARG A 116 12.11 10.96 -6.84
CA ARG A 116 11.44 12.08 -7.53
C ARG A 116 10.08 12.39 -6.92
N ILE A 117 9.31 11.34 -6.58
CA ILE A 117 8.03 11.52 -5.90
C ILE A 117 8.23 12.19 -4.53
N ALA A 118 9.20 11.73 -3.74
CA ALA A 118 9.51 12.32 -2.44
C ALA A 118 9.93 13.80 -2.56
N GLU A 119 10.73 14.15 -3.56
CA GLU A 119 11.12 15.56 -3.82
C GLU A 119 9.90 16.44 -4.15
N THR A 120 8.93 15.92 -4.90
CA THR A 120 7.69 16.62 -5.24
C THR A 120 6.82 16.85 -4.01
N LEU A 121 6.81 15.92 -3.05
CA LEU A 121 6.00 15.99 -1.83
C LEU A 121 6.68 16.77 -0.68
N ARG A 122 7.94 17.18 -0.84
CA ARG A 122 8.72 17.82 0.23
C ARG A 122 8.09 19.14 0.69
N GLY A 123 8.02 19.29 2.00
CA GLY A 123 7.51 20.51 2.64
C GLY A 123 5.97 20.57 2.74
N LEU A 124 5.27 19.46 2.48
CA LEU A 124 3.87 19.33 2.81
C LEU A 124 3.67 18.90 4.26
N ASP A 125 2.58 19.36 4.88
CA ASP A 125 2.13 18.87 6.17
C ASP A 125 1.32 17.59 6.02
N PHE A 126 0.60 17.46 4.90
CA PHE A 126 -0.14 16.25 4.54
C PHE A 126 -0.12 16.01 3.03
N ALA A 127 0.07 14.76 2.63
CA ALA A 127 -0.03 14.33 1.24
C ALA A 127 -0.98 13.13 1.11
N GLY A 128 -2.03 13.26 0.30
CA GLY A 128 -2.85 12.15 -0.15
C GLY A 128 -2.30 11.56 -1.45
N LEU A 129 -2.13 10.25 -1.48
CA LEU A 129 -1.51 9.55 -2.58
C LEU A 129 -2.48 8.56 -3.23
N ASN A 130 -2.50 8.54 -4.55
CA ASN A 130 -3.24 7.54 -5.32
C ASN A 130 -2.29 6.65 -6.13
N GLU A 131 -2.78 5.48 -6.51
CA GLU A 131 -2.01 4.45 -7.22
C GLU A 131 -0.74 3.98 -6.48
N VAL A 132 -0.84 3.91 -5.17
CA VAL A 132 0.22 3.38 -4.31
C VAL A 132 0.25 1.85 -4.40
N HIS A 133 1.43 1.28 -4.59
CA HIS A 133 1.61 -0.17 -4.57
C HIS A 133 2.09 -0.63 -3.20
N GLY A 134 1.43 -1.66 -2.68
CA GLY A 134 1.87 -2.36 -1.47
C GLY A 134 3.04 -3.28 -1.72
N GLY A 135 3.74 -3.62 -0.66
CA GLY A 135 4.81 -4.60 -0.68
C GLY A 135 4.31 -5.99 -1.08
N VAL A 136 5.10 -6.69 -1.87
CA VAL A 136 4.87 -8.10 -2.17
C VAL A 136 6.11 -8.89 -1.77
N PRO A 137 5.94 -10.09 -1.18
CA PRO A 137 7.07 -10.93 -0.84
C PRO A 137 8.03 -11.06 -2.02
N PHE A 138 9.31 -10.78 -1.79
CA PHE A 138 10.41 -10.87 -2.76
C PHE A 138 10.38 -9.88 -3.95
N ARG A 139 9.45 -8.91 -4.02
CA ARG A 139 9.31 -8.05 -5.21
C ARG A 139 8.97 -6.59 -4.98
N GLY A 140 9.21 -6.02 -3.84
CA GLY A 140 9.03 -4.59 -3.65
C GLY A 140 8.55 -4.20 -2.27
N GLU A 141 8.86 -2.99 -1.91
CA GLU A 141 8.46 -2.36 -0.66
C GLU A 141 7.05 -1.77 -0.79
N ASP A 142 6.42 -1.56 0.35
CA ASP A 142 5.28 -0.68 0.46
C ASP A 142 5.73 0.75 0.11
N GLN A 143 5.18 1.30 -0.96
CA GLN A 143 5.62 2.60 -1.48
C GLN A 143 5.28 3.76 -0.53
N ALA A 144 4.17 3.65 0.23
CA ALA A 144 3.86 4.66 1.25
C ALA A 144 4.91 4.63 2.37
N ALA A 145 5.32 3.43 2.81
CA ALA A 145 6.38 3.26 3.79
C ALA A 145 7.72 3.81 3.29
N ALA A 146 8.10 3.50 2.05
CA ALA A 146 9.35 3.98 1.45
C ALA A 146 9.38 5.51 1.36
N LEU A 147 8.29 6.15 0.93
CA LEU A 147 8.16 7.61 0.88
C LEU A 147 8.18 8.22 2.28
N GLY A 148 7.44 7.65 3.23
CA GLY A 148 7.42 8.10 4.61
C GLY A 148 8.83 8.07 5.24
N GLN A 149 9.60 7.02 5.00
CA GLN A 149 10.99 6.92 5.46
C GLN A 149 11.90 7.97 4.82
N GLN A 150 11.79 8.20 3.50
CA GLN A 150 12.60 9.20 2.80
C GLN A 150 12.29 10.64 3.25
N LEU A 151 11.04 10.92 3.59
CA LEU A 151 10.58 12.24 4.00
C LEU A 151 10.61 12.45 5.53
N GLY A 152 10.82 11.38 6.31
CA GLY A 152 10.70 11.44 7.77
C GLY A 152 9.25 11.63 8.25
N MET A 153 8.25 11.28 7.44
CA MET A 153 6.83 11.46 7.73
C MET A 153 6.17 10.14 8.13
N PRO A 154 5.28 10.12 9.13
CA PRO A 154 4.36 9.01 9.33
C PRO A 154 3.55 8.70 8.08
N TRP A 155 3.23 7.43 7.84
CA TRP A 155 2.53 7.01 6.63
C TRP A 155 1.39 6.03 6.91
N LEU A 156 0.45 5.99 5.98
CA LEU A 156 -0.61 5.01 5.87
C LEU A 156 -0.65 4.45 4.46
N TYR A 157 -0.74 3.14 4.33
CA TYR A 157 -1.15 2.46 3.11
C TYR A 157 -2.55 1.88 3.28
N ALA A 158 -3.47 2.27 2.41
CA ALA A 158 -4.86 1.84 2.42
C ALA A 158 -5.18 1.06 1.13
N PRO A 159 -4.91 -0.26 1.09
CA PRO A 159 -5.16 -1.07 -0.09
C PRO A 159 -6.64 -1.10 -0.45
N THR A 160 -6.95 -1.13 -1.76
CA THR A 160 -8.28 -1.31 -2.30
C THR A 160 -8.55 -2.76 -2.66
N GLU A 161 -7.50 -3.48 -3.08
CA GLU A 161 -7.60 -4.85 -3.54
C GLU A 161 -6.44 -5.74 -3.11
N GLN A 162 -6.74 -7.02 -2.94
CA GLN A 162 -5.78 -8.10 -2.76
C GLN A 162 -5.71 -8.98 -3.99
N ARG A 163 -4.50 -9.44 -4.30
CA ARG A 163 -4.23 -10.45 -5.31
C ARG A 163 -3.07 -11.31 -4.84
N TRP A 164 -3.17 -12.62 -4.97
CA TRP A 164 -2.17 -13.54 -4.40
C TRP A 164 -1.98 -13.33 -2.89
N TRP A 165 -3.09 -13.04 -2.17
CA TRP A 165 -3.11 -12.77 -0.72
C TRP A 165 -2.20 -11.60 -0.28
N CYS A 166 -1.83 -10.73 -1.21
CA CYS A 166 -1.04 -9.54 -0.95
C CYS A 166 -1.84 -8.29 -1.33
N ASP A 167 -1.69 -7.25 -0.54
CA ASP A 167 -2.19 -5.91 -0.82
C ASP A 167 -1.38 -5.32 -1.98
N ARG A 168 -2.04 -4.98 -3.07
CA ARG A 168 -1.34 -4.68 -4.32
C ARG A 168 -1.46 -3.25 -4.81
N PHE A 169 -2.57 -2.61 -4.54
CA PHE A 169 -2.91 -1.32 -5.09
C PHE A 169 -3.87 -0.59 -4.16
N GLY A 170 -3.70 0.72 -4.00
CA GLY A 170 -4.56 1.48 -3.12
C GLY A 170 -4.22 2.95 -3.05
N ASN A 171 -4.76 3.58 -2.01
CA ASN A 171 -4.43 4.93 -1.62
C ASN A 171 -3.35 4.92 -0.53
N GLY A 172 -2.67 6.03 -0.38
CA GLY A 172 -1.72 6.27 0.70
C GLY A 172 -1.93 7.65 1.30
N ALA A 173 -1.37 7.88 2.47
CA ALA A 173 -1.26 9.20 3.05
C ALA A 173 0.05 9.32 3.81
N LEU A 174 0.65 10.50 3.75
CA LEU A 174 1.79 10.91 4.56
C LEU A 174 1.38 12.11 5.39
N SER A 175 1.79 12.20 6.65
CA SER A 175 1.36 13.27 7.54
C SER A 175 2.45 13.67 8.54
N ASN A 176 2.75 14.96 8.59
CA ASN A 176 3.45 15.58 9.71
C ASN A 176 2.46 16.04 10.80
N LEU A 177 1.16 16.08 10.47
CA LEU A 177 0.13 16.41 11.44
C LEU A 177 -0.05 15.27 12.44
N PRO A 178 -0.32 15.55 13.73
CA PRO A 178 -0.77 14.55 14.68
C PRO A 178 -2.08 13.91 14.20
N VAL A 179 -2.04 12.64 13.83
CA VAL A 179 -3.22 11.88 13.43
C VAL A 179 -3.85 11.23 14.65
N THR A 180 -5.12 11.50 14.90
CA THR A 180 -5.88 10.92 16.02
C THR A 180 -6.59 9.64 15.64
N SER A 181 -7.05 9.53 14.38
CA SER A 181 -7.65 8.31 13.85
C SER A 181 -7.68 8.30 12.32
N TRP A 182 -7.81 7.10 11.75
CA TRP A 182 -8.12 6.94 10.34
C TRP A 182 -9.12 5.80 10.14
N GLN A 183 -9.85 5.84 9.02
CA GLN A 183 -10.80 4.81 8.61
C GLN A 183 -10.70 4.59 7.10
N ARG A 184 -10.62 3.32 6.69
CA ARG A 184 -10.77 2.90 5.30
C ARG A 184 -12.23 2.52 5.05
N ILE A 185 -12.85 3.21 4.11
CA ILE A 185 -14.26 3.08 3.75
C ILE A 185 -14.33 2.51 2.34
N PRO A 186 -14.61 1.21 2.16
CA PRO A 186 -14.77 0.64 0.82
C PRO A 186 -15.92 1.34 0.08
N LEU A 187 -15.66 1.72 -1.18
CA LEU A 187 -16.68 2.27 -2.06
C LEU A 187 -17.37 1.15 -2.84
N ALA A 188 -18.66 1.35 -3.12
CA ALA A 188 -19.45 0.37 -3.85
C ALA A 188 -18.82 0.05 -5.20
N ARG A 189 -18.92 -1.21 -5.61
CA ARG A 189 -18.56 -1.71 -6.92
C ARG A 189 -19.76 -2.45 -7.51
N ALA A 190 -20.47 -1.78 -8.41
CA ALA A 190 -21.59 -2.38 -9.10
C ALA A 190 -21.18 -2.99 -10.46
N HIS A 191 -20.39 -2.30 -11.23
CA HIS A 191 -20.05 -2.63 -12.62
C HIS A 191 -18.57 -2.49 -12.96
N GLY A 192 -17.81 -1.71 -12.20
CA GLY A 192 -16.40 -1.39 -12.46
C GLY A 192 -15.46 -2.58 -12.32
N LYS A 193 -14.28 -2.42 -12.88
CA LYS A 193 -13.21 -3.43 -12.86
C LYS A 193 -12.27 -3.29 -11.68
N SER A 194 -12.32 -2.15 -10.97
CA SER A 194 -11.41 -1.81 -9.89
C SER A 194 -12.18 -1.66 -8.58
N TYR A 195 -11.57 -2.11 -7.50
CA TYR A 195 -12.06 -1.79 -6.15
C TYR A 195 -11.51 -0.42 -5.75
N ARG A 196 -12.34 0.36 -5.07
CA ARG A 196 -12.02 1.71 -4.61
C ARG A 196 -12.35 1.86 -3.13
N ASN A 197 -11.70 2.80 -2.47
CA ASN A 197 -12.02 3.20 -1.12
C ASN A 197 -11.82 4.72 -0.95
N ALA A 198 -12.45 5.26 0.09
CA ALA A 198 -12.08 6.53 0.69
C ALA A 198 -11.32 6.25 2.00
N VAL A 199 -10.37 7.10 2.32
CA VAL A 199 -9.64 7.07 3.59
C VAL A 199 -9.94 8.36 4.32
N LEU A 200 -10.71 8.27 5.41
CA LEU A 200 -10.93 9.39 6.31
C LEU A 200 -9.82 9.43 7.35
N VAL A 201 -9.08 10.51 7.39
CA VAL A 201 -8.04 10.81 8.37
C VAL A 201 -8.52 11.96 9.24
N ARG A 202 -8.46 11.80 10.56
CA ARG A 202 -8.66 12.87 11.52
C ARG A 202 -7.31 13.24 12.09
N ALA A 203 -6.95 14.51 11.96
CA ALA A 203 -5.68 15.04 12.40
C ALA A 203 -5.89 16.36 13.14
N GLU A 204 -4.83 16.88 13.72
CA GLU A 204 -4.83 18.18 14.38
C GLU A 204 -3.79 19.09 13.75
N HIS A 205 -4.14 20.36 13.54
CA HIS A 205 -3.21 21.40 13.17
C HIS A 205 -3.35 22.53 14.19
N GLN A 206 -2.27 22.85 14.90
CA GLN A 206 -2.24 23.83 16.00
C GLN A 206 -3.28 23.54 17.10
N GLY A 207 -3.51 22.25 17.41
CA GLY A 207 -4.50 21.83 18.41
C GLY A 207 -5.96 21.93 17.95
N LYS A 208 -6.22 22.33 16.71
CA LYS A 208 -7.57 22.38 16.11
C LYS A 208 -7.78 21.14 15.22
N PRO A 209 -8.93 20.46 15.29
CA PRO A 209 -9.17 19.25 14.48
C PRO A 209 -9.36 19.61 13.01
N VAL A 210 -8.87 18.74 12.12
CA VAL A 210 -9.09 18.78 10.67
C VAL A 210 -9.43 17.39 10.15
N ASN A 211 -10.46 17.29 9.30
CA ASN A 211 -10.90 16.05 8.66
C ASN A 211 -10.41 16.02 7.22
N ILE A 212 -9.73 14.94 6.83
CA ILE A 212 -9.17 14.81 5.48
C ILE A 212 -9.66 13.50 4.87
N VAL A 213 -10.26 13.57 3.68
CA VAL A 213 -10.71 12.41 2.91
C VAL A 213 -9.83 12.26 1.68
N VAL A 214 -9.11 11.15 1.61
CA VAL A 214 -8.29 10.76 0.44
C VAL A 214 -9.06 9.72 -0.37
N THR A 215 -9.20 9.91 -1.67
CA THR A 215 -9.89 8.93 -2.52
C THR A 215 -9.28 8.84 -3.92
N HIS A 216 -9.59 7.74 -4.61
CA HIS A 216 -9.35 7.55 -6.04
C HIS A 216 -10.55 6.81 -6.62
N LEU A 217 -11.33 7.48 -7.47
CA LEU A 217 -12.57 6.95 -8.01
C LEU A 217 -12.34 6.07 -9.24
N ASP A 218 -13.37 5.34 -9.68
CA ASP A 218 -13.25 4.45 -10.83
C ASP A 218 -13.06 5.23 -12.14
N ARG A 219 -12.10 4.78 -12.94
CA ARG A 219 -11.79 5.36 -14.24
C ARG A 219 -12.61 4.74 -15.38
N SER A 220 -13.00 3.49 -15.23
CA SER A 220 -13.43 2.64 -16.34
C SER A 220 -14.96 2.59 -16.53
N ASP A 221 -15.74 3.00 -15.53
CA ASP A 221 -17.19 2.98 -15.55
C ASP A 221 -17.77 4.28 -14.99
N ASP A 222 -18.46 5.04 -15.84
CA ASP A 222 -19.01 6.35 -15.48
C ASP A 222 -20.10 6.25 -14.42
N ARG A 223 -20.93 5.21 -14.46
CA ARG A 223 -22.03 5.03 -13.49
C ARG A 223 -21.47 4.74 -12.10
N GLU A 224 -20.46 3.87 -12.06
CA GLU A 224 -19.80 3.53 -10.80
C GLU A 224 -19.06 4.74 -10.25
N ARG A 225 -18.33 5.49 -11.09
CA ARG A 225 -17.66 6.72 -10.68
C ARG A 225 -18.61 7.76 -10.09
N VAL A 226 -19.77 7.99 -10.73
CA VAL A 226 -20.77 8.93 -10.24
C VAL A 226 -21.35 8.47 -8.90
N GLU A 227 -21.60 7.18 -8.69
CA GLU A 227 -22.07 6.66 -7.42
C GLU A 227 -21.01 6.75 -6.32
N GLN A 228 -19.76 6.45 -6.65
CA GLN A 228 -18.63 6.63 -5.73
C GLN A 228 -18.44 8.11 -5.37
N LEU A 229 -18.51 9.01 -6.36
CA LEU A 229 -18.42 10.45 -6.15
C LEU A 229 -19.52 10.96 -5.23
N ARG A 230 -20.78 10.48 -5.41
CA ARG A 230 -21.88 10.83 -4.52
C ARG A 230 -21.61 10.37 -3.09
N THR A 231 -21.19 9.12 -2.92
CA THR A 231 -20.88 8.56 -1.58
C THR A 231 -19.78 9.34 -0.87
N VAL A 232 -18.70 9.67 -1.58
CA VAL A 232 -17.58 10.45 -1.01
C VAL A 232 -17.98 11.89 -0.76
N GLY A 233 -18.77 12.50 -1.65
CA GLY A 233 -19.32 13.84 -1.47
C GLY A 233 -20.25 13.94 -0.27
N GLU A 234 -21.14 12.96 -0.08
CA GLU A 234 -22.02 12.90 1.11
C GLU A 234 -21.20 12.73 2.40
N LEU A 235 -20.17 11.85 2.39
CA LEU A 235 -19.25 11.74 3.51
C LEU A 235 -18.58 13.08 3.81
N PHE A 236 -17.98 13.73 2.81
CA PHE A 236 -17.29 15.01 2.98
C PHE A 236 -18.20 16.12 3.51
N LEU A 237 -19.43 16.21 3.00
CA LEU A 237 -20.40 17.21 3.44
C LEU A 237 -20.92 16.95 4.86
N ALA A 238 -20.97 15.69 5.29
CA ALA A 238 -21.41 15.32 6.65
C ALA A 238 -20.34 15.51 7.73
N LEU A 239 -19.08 15.69 7.36
CA LEU A 239 -18.00 15.94 8.33
C LEU A 239 -18.15 17.33 8.94
N GLU A 240 -17.74 17.46 10.20
CA GLU A 240 -17.55 18.77 10.84
C GLU A 240 -16.42 19.53 10.13
N SER A 241 -16.58 20.85 9.98
CA SER A 241 -15.55 21.73 9.44
C SER A 241 -14.47 22.02 10.49
N PRO A 242 -13.20 22.12 10.07
CA PRO A 242 -12.71 22.04 8.69
C PRO A 242 -12.69 20.61 8.12
N ALA A 243 -12.97 20.51 6.84
CA ALA A 243 -12.91 19.26 6.11
C ALA A 243 -12.27 19.48 4.72
N ILE A 244 -11.47 18.52 4.31
CA ILE A 244 -10.75 18.51 3.02
C ILE A 244 -11.04 17.18 2.30
N LEU A 245 -11.46 17.23 1.05
CA LEU A 245 -11.59 16.09 0.16
C LEU A 245 -10.55 16.23 -0.94
N LEU A 246 -9.71 15.19 -1.10
CA LEU A 246 -8.65 15.23 -2.10
C LEU A 246 -8.44 13.88 -2.79
N GLY A 247 -7.91 13.93 -4.01
CA GLY A 247 -7.54 12.74 -4.79
C GLY A 247 -7.90 12.85 -6.25
N ASP A 248 -7.64 11.75 -6.97
CA ASP A 248 -8.02 11.56 -8.36
C ASP A 248 -9.51 11.16 -8.42
N LEU A 249 -10.37 12.11 -8.75
CA LEU A 249 -11.80 11.86 -8.91
C LEU A 249 -12.16 11.28 -10.28
N ASN A 250 -11.17 11.13 -11.18
CA ASN A 250 -11.34 10.66 -12.56
C ASN A 250 -12.45 11.38 -13.35
N THR A 251 -12.77 12.60 -12.95
CA THR A 251 -13.79 13.43 -13.58
C THR A 251 -13.47 14.91 -13.39
N ASP A 252 -13.96 15.73 -14.29
CA ASP A 252 -13.82 17.18 -14.25
C ASP A 252 -15.15 17.87 -13.94
N ASP A 253 -15.14 19.20 -13.90
CA ASP A 253 -16.29 20.04 -13.57
C ASP A 253 -17.42 20.03 -14.61
N THR A 254 -17.31 19.26 -15.69
CA THR A 254 -18.43 19.01 -16.60
C THR A 254 -19.38 17.93 -16.08
N GLU A 255 -18.92 17.10 -15.13
CA GLU A 255 -19.75 16.07 -14.47
C GLU A 255 -20.75 16.73 -13.52
N PRO A 256 -22.08 16.53 -13.72
CA PRO A 256 -23.10 17.17 -12.91
C PRO A 256 -23.01 16.84 -11.40
N ALA A 257 -22.56 15.63 -11.04
CA ALA A 257 -22.41 15.24 -9.64
C ALA A 257 -21.26 16.01 -8.96
N LEU A 258 -20.14 16.24 -9.68
CA LEU A 258 -19.07 17.04 -9.13
C LEU A 258 -19.45 18.52 -9.07
N ARG A 259 -20.14 19.03 -10.07
CA ARG A 259 -20.65 20.41 -10.07
C ARG A 259 -21.55 20.66 -8.87
N LYS A 260 -22.49 19.74 -8.60
CA LYS A 260 -23.36 19.80 -7.42
C LYS A 260 -22.56 19.85 -6.11
N LEU A 261 -21.45 19.14 -6.03
CA LEU A 261 -20.56 19.15 -4.86
C LEU A 261 -19.81 20.49 -4.75
N LEU A 262 -19.31 21.02 -5.86
CA LEU A 262 -18.65 22.33 -5.92
C LEU A 262 -19.59 23.48 -5.56
N ASP A 263 -20.86 23.36 -5.89
CA ASP A 263 -21.90 24.35 -5.60
C ASP A 263 -22.49 24.20 -4.18
N ALA A 264 -22.05 23.20 -3.40
CA ALA A 264 -22.57 22.98 -2.05
C ALA A 264 -22.08 24.07 -1.09
N PRO A 265 -22.94 24.50 -0.12
CA PRO A 265 -22.60 25.58 0.80
C PRO A 265 -21.29 25.32 1.57
N GLY A 266 -20.41 26.31 1.56
CA GLY A 266 -19.13 26.28 2.27
C GLY A 266 -18.06 25.40 1.60
N VAL A 267 -18.35 24.76 0.48
CA VAL A 267 -17.35 24.06 -0.34
C VAL A 267 -16.71 25.05 -1.29
N HIS A 268 -15.40 25.02 -1.37
CA HIS A 268 -14.66 25.79 -2.37
C HIS A 268 -13.50 24.98 -2.97
N ASP A 269 -13.03 25.42 -4.10
CA ASP A 269 -11.94 24.88 -4.88
C ASP A 269 -10.77 25.88 -4.82
N PRO A 270 -9.73 25.60 -4.02
CA PRO A 270 -8.59 26.50 -3.84
C PRO A 270 -7.90 26.92 -5.15
N LEU A 271 -7.84 26.03 -6.14
CA LEU A 271 -7.27 26.39 -7.45
C LEU A 271 -8.14 27.41 -8.18
N ARG A 272 -9.46 27.29 -8.10
CA ARG A 272 -10.38 28.29 -8.69
C ARG A 272 -10.34 29.59 -7.89
N ASP A 273 -10.25 29.52 -6.57
CA ASP A 273 -10.11 30.72 -5.72
C ASP A 273 -8.87 31.53 -6.09
N ARG A 274 -7.76 30.81 -6.40
CA ARG A 274 -6.46 31.44 -6.72
C ARG A 274 -6.34 31.89 -8.17
N LEU A 275 -6.81 31.08 -9.13
CA LEU A 275 -6.59 31.24 -10.56
C LEU A 275 -7.82 31.76 -11.32
N GLY A 276 -9.00 31.81 -10.66
CA GLY A 276 -10.26 32.20 -11.28
C GLY A 276 -10.62 31.30 -12.47
N ASP A 277 -11.11 31.91 -13.55
CA ASP A 277 -11.45 31.21 -14.79
C ASP A 277 -10.22 30.60 -15.52
N GLY A 278 -9.00 30.97 -15.09
CA GLY A 278 -7.76 30.39 -15.57
C GLY A 278 -7.40 29.03 -14.95
N ALA A 279 -8.17 28.53 -14.00
CA ALA A 279 -7.94 27.22 -13.43
C ALA A 279 -8.05 26.12 -14.50
N PRO A 280 -7.04 25.26 -14.68
CA PRO A 280 -7.04 24.27 -15.74
C PRO A 280 -8.09 23.20 -15.48
N ARG A 281 -8.61 22.62 -16.55
CA ARG A 281 -9.42 21.41 -16.49
C ARG A 281 -8.60 20.27 -15.94
N ARG A 282 -9.12 19.53 -14.95
CA ARG A 282 -8.39 18.51 -14.20
C ARG A 282 -9.31 17.42 -13.68
N ILE A 283 -8.71 16.33 -13.26
CA ILE A 283 -9.37 15.21 -12.59
C ILE A 283 -8.83 14.97 -11.17
N ASP A 284 -7.71 15.59 -10.83
CA ASP A 284 -7.13 15.61 -9.50
C ASP A 284 -7.63 16.85 -8.75
N TRP A 285 -8.25 16.65 -7.59
CA TRP A 285 -8.98 17.69 -6.87
C TRP A 285 -8.54 17.82 -5.42
N ILE A 286 -8.57 19.02 -4.92
CA ILE A 286 -8.61 19.34 -3.50
C ILE A 286 -9.82 20.27 -3.28
N LEU A 287 -10.81 19.83 -2.52
CA LEU A 287 -11.99 20.61 -2.14
C LEU A 287 -11.93 20.86 -0.65
N VAL A 288 -12.30 22.07 -0.23
CA VAL A 288 -12.10 22.54 1.13
C VAL A 288 -13.40 23.10 1.71
N ARG A 289 -13.59 22.93 3.02
CA ARG A 289 -14.62 23.57 3.83
C ARG A 289 -14.00 24.07 5.12
N GLY A 290 -14.30 25.32 5.49
CA GLY A 290 -13.93 25.90 6.78
C GLY A 290 -12.46 26.29 6.96
N LEU A 291 -11.71 26.39 5.88
CA LEU A 291 -10.37 27.00 5.81
C LEU A 291 -10.33 27.97 4.63
N GLU A 292 -9.44 28.94 4.69
CA GLU A 292 -9.23 29.92 3.61
C GLU A 292 -8.05 29.54 2.75
N THR A 293 -8.14 29.81 1.44
CA THR A 293 -7.06 29.58 0.48
C THR A 293 -6.04 30.71 0.56
N ILE A 294 -4.80 30.40 0.92
CA ILE A 294 -3.68 31.33 0.86
C ILE A 294 -2.98 31.21 -0.49
N ASP A 295 -2.66 29.98 -0.89
CA ASP A 295 -2.09 29.71 -2.22
C ASP A 295 -2.54 28.34 -2.74
N ALA A 296 -2.49 28.18 -4.07
CA ALA A 296 -2.80 26.92 -4.70
C ALA A 296 -2.06 26.80 -6.03
N GLY A 297 -1.64 25.59 -6.36
CA GLY A 297 -0.87 25.35 -7.57
C GLY A 297 -0.96 23.94 -8.10
N ILE A 298 -0.53 23.79 -9.34
CA ILE A 298 -0.35 22.52 -10.03
C ILE A 298 1.11 22.42 -10.48
N VAL A 299 1.77 21.33 -10.11
CA VAL A 299 3.16 21.06 -10.48
C VAL A 299 3.20 19.81 -11.35
N ASN A 300 3.73 19.95 -12.56
CA ASN A 300 3.95 18.83 -13.47
C ASN A 300 5.44 18.74 -13.80
N ARG A 301 6.15 17.80 -13.17
CA ARG A 301 7.58 17.54 -13.40
C ARG A 301 7.83 16.28 -14.23
N GLY A 302 6.76 15.60 -14.65
CA GLY A 302 6.87 14.32 -15.35
C GLY A 302 7.17 13.11 -14.43
N ASP A 303 7.05 13.29 -13.11
CA ASP A 303 7.28 12.25 -12.11
C ASP A 303 6.14 11.21 -12.08
N SER A 304 4.99 11.59 -12.64
CA SER A 304 3.82 10.76 -12.93
C SER A 304 3.19 11.21 -14.25
N ASP A 305 2.22 10.45 -14.76
CA ASP A 305 1.32 10.88 -15.84
C ASP A 305 0.21 11.83 -15.34
N HIS A 306 0.13 12.04 -14.03
CA HIS A 306 -0.70 13.05 -13.37
C HIS A 306 0.15 14.20 -12.82
N PRO A 307 -0.40 15.43 -12.76
CA PRO A 307 0.23 16.51 -12.03
C PRO A 307 0.03 16.35 -10.51
N HIS A 308 0.91 16.96 -9.74
CA HIS A 308 0.74 17.16 -8.31
C HIS A 308 -0.07 18.44 -8.09
N VAL A 309 -1.17 18.37 -7.33
CA VAL A 309 -1.96 19.52 -6.89
C VAL A 309 -1.63 19.80 -5.44
N LEU A 310 -1.32 21.06 -5.12
CA LEU A 310 -0.99 21.50 -3.76
C LEU A 310 -1.74 22.78 -3.42
N VAL A 311 -2.04 22.95 -2.13
CA VAL A 311 -2.70 24.10 -1.59
C VAL A 311 -2.04 24.51 -0.27
N GLU A 312 -2.06 25.79 0.02
CA GLU A 312 -1.74 26.37 1.30
C GLU A 312 -3.00 27.01 1.86
N LEU A 313 -3.39 26.59 3.06
CA LEU A 313 -4.65 26.94 3.71
C LEU A 313 -4.38 27.60 5.06
N ALA A 314 -5.28 28.51 5.48
CA ALA A 314 -5.26 29.11 6.79
C ALA A 314 -6.62 28.95 7.49
N TRP A 315 -6.61 29.08 8.80
CA TRP A 315 -7.84 29.22 9.58
C TRP A 315 -8.46 30.59 9.28
N PRO A 316 -9.79 30.67 9.16
CA PRO A 316 -10.45 31.96 9.04
C PRO A 316 -10.06 32.86 10.22
N GLU A 317 -9.91 34.18 9.97
CA GLU A 317 -9.77 35.15 11.02
C GLU A 317 -11.06 35.17 11.85
N GLU A 318 -10.94 35.18 13.19
CA GLU A 318 -12.06 35.21 14.13
C GLU A 318 -12.78 36.57 14.17
#